data_f627aa45e1ed997eba5f438555444bba
#
_entry.id   f627aa45e1ed997eba5f438555444bba
#
_cell.length_a   1.000
_cell.length_b   1.000
_cell.length_c   1.000
_cell.angle_alpha   90.00
_cell.angle_beta   90.00
_cell.angle_gamma   90.00
#
_symmetry.space_group_name_H-M   'P 1'
#
loop_
_entity.id
_entity.type
_entity.pdbx_description
1 polymer ?
#
loop_
_entity_poly.entity_id
_entity_poly.type
_entity_poly.pdbx_seq_one_letter_code
_entity_poly.pdbx_strand_id
1 'polypeptide(L)'
;SHLAEPNLRIYDCTTHLIHQNDPALPGPYRVQSGLEDYMEEHIPGAAFIDLQDDLSDTDSDLRFTCLNSSQLLSAFAALGVGDKSQVVLYSQTSPQWATRIWWLLRIVGFDNAHVLDGGLTKWKLEQRSVSDQQTTYAPTQLTTTPRTGLMASKEEVLTAINNSKVCTINALRRTQHTGQDKGEFGNYGRPGHISGSVNVPTAELVDSNTTTFLPAEHIASVFNEISVDKADRILTYCGGGIAASATAMLLVMLGFDNVSLYDASLSEWAPDKTLPMDVLN
;
A
#
# COMPACT_ATOMS: atom_id res chain seq x y z
N SER A 1 13.72 -21.93 -14.36
CA SER A 1 13.45 -21.10 -13.19
C SER A 1 14.23 -19.81 -13.29
N HIS A 2 13.57 -18.67 -13.25
CA HIS A 2 14.21 -17.34 -13.33
C HIS A 2 14.84 -16.89 -11.99
N LEU A 3 14.71 -17.69 -10.91
CA LEU A 3 15.20 -17.33 -9.58
C LEU A 3 16.73 -17.11 -9.49
N ALA A 4 17.50 -17.59 -10.47
CA ALA A 4 18.95 -17.46 -10.52
C ALA A 4 19.46 -16.26 -11.36
N GLU A 5 18.56 -15.38 -11.82
CA GLU A 5 18.96 -14.22 -12.62
C GLU A 5 19.72 -13.21 -11.75
N PRO A 6 20.90 -12.72 -12.17
CA PRO A 6 21.80 -11.93 -11.30
C PRO A 6 21.22 -10.55 -10.92
N ASN A 7 20.30 -10.02 -11.70
CA ASN A 7 19.65 -8.73 -11.44
C ASN A 7 18.29 -8.86 -10.78
N LEU A 8 17.81 -10.07 -10.53
CA LEU A 8 16.55 -10.30 -9.83
C LEU A 8 16.73 -10.00 -8.35
N ARG A 9 15.78 -9.27 -7.80
CA ARG A 9 15.64 -8.95 -6.38
C ARG A 9 14.24 -9.33 -5.96
N ILE A 10 14.12 -10.28 -5.05
CA ILE A 10 12.84 -10.74 -4.54
C ILE A 10 12.76 -10.28 -3.08
N TYR A 11 11.65 -9.66 -2.69
CA TYR A 11 11.46 -9.22 -1.31
C TYR A 11 10.14 -9.71 -0.74
N ASP A 12 10.23 -10.28 0.45
CA ASP A 12 9.09 -10.44 1.34
C ASP A 12 8.82 -9.10 2.04
N CYS A 13 7.60 -8.62 1.91
CA CYS A 13 7.16 -7.32 2.42
C CYS A 13 6.14 -7.49 3.55
N THR A 14 6.09 -8.65 4.17
CA THR A 14 5.06 -8.99 5.15
C THR A 14 5.12 -8.10 6.37
N THR A 15 3.99 -7.52 6.70
CA THR A 15 3.77 -6.71 7.91
C THR A 15 2.42 -7.09 8.49
N HIS A 16 2.27 -7.05 9.80
CA HIS A 16 1.02 -7.32 10.49
C HIS A 16 0.48 -6.08 11.19
N LEU A 17 -0.82 -5.90 11.12
CA LEU A 17 -1.56 -4.97 11.96
C LEU A 17 -2.31 -5.77 13.01
N ILE A 18 -1.80 -5.72 14.23
CA ILE A 18 -2.42 -6.40 15.37
C ILE A 18 -3.39 -5.43 16.01
N HIS A 19 -4.67 -5.75 15.93
CA HIS A 19 -5.71 -4.93 16.54
C HIS A 19 -5.47 -4.76 18.04
N GLN A 20 -5.68 -3.55 18.55
CA GLN A 20 -5.52 -3.22 19.95
C GLN A 20 -6.63 -2.29 20.41
N ASN A 21 -7.07 -2.49 21.65
CA ASN A 21 -8.09 -1.65 22.30
C ASN A 21 -7.48 -0.80 23.43
N ASP A 22 -6.15 -0.64 23.49
CA ASP A 22 -5.50 0.18 24.50
C ASP A 22 -5.59 1.67 24.10
N PRO A 23 -6.38 2.48 24.86
CA PRO A 23 -6.53 3.90 24.55
C PRO A 23 -5.25 4.73 24.76
N ALA A 24 -4.23 4.19 25.44
CA ALA A 24 -2.95 4.85 25.64
C ALA A 24 -2.02 4.74 24.41
N LEU A 25 -2.34 3.86 23.45
CA LEU A 25 -1.55 3.64 22.26
C LEU A 25 -2.16 4.36 21.05
N PRO A 26 -1.34 4.93 20.15
CA PRO A 26 -1.84 5.65 18.99
C PRO A 26 -2.49 4.70 17.98
N GLY A 27 -3.73 5.00 17.61
CA GLY A 27 -4.51 4.30 16.58
C GLY A 27 -4.94 2.88 16.97
N PRO A 28 -5.66 2.20 16.06
CA PRO A 28 -6.35 0.94 16.37
C PRO A 28 -5.45 -0.30 16.28
N TYR A 29 -4.22 -0.17 15.83
CA TYR A 29 -3.33 -1.30 15.58
C TYR A 29 -1.94 -1.08 16.16
N ARG A 30 -1.31 -2.17 16.58
CA ARG A 30 0.14 -2.28 16.72
C ARG A 30 0.72 -2.82 15.43
N VAL A 31 1.77 -2.21 14.93
CA VAL A 31 2.53 -2.75 13.80
C VAL A 31 3.47 -3.84 14.33
N GLN A 32 3.50 -4.96 13.63
CA GLN A 32 4.45 -6.04 13.88
C GLN A 32 5.12 -6.42 12.57
N SER A 33 6.46 -6.46 12.60
CA SER A 33 7.25 -6.94 11.48
C SER A 33 6.91 -8.39 11.13
N GLY A 34 6.88 -8.73 9.86
CA GLY A 34 6.76 -10.10 9.37
C GLY A 34 8.10 -10.86 9.30
N LEU A 35 9.15 -10.34 9.94
CA LEU A 35 10.47 -10.95 9.91
C LEU A 35 10.46 -12.38 10.47
N GLU A 36 9.70 -12.64 11.53
CA GLU A 36 9.60 -13.99 12.11
C GLU A 36 8.99 -14.97 11.10
N ASP A 37 7.93 -14.59 10.39
CA ASP A 37 7.33 -15.42 9.35
C ASP A 37 8.30 -15.67 8.20
N TYR A 38 9.04 -14.63 7.76
CA TYR A 38 10.09 -14.77 6.75
C TYR A 38 11.20 -15.72 7.19
N MET A 39 11.59 -15.67 8.45
CA MET A 39 12.62 -16.58 9.02
C MET A 39 12.14 -18.03 9.07
N GLU A 40 10.84 -18.26 9.23
CA GLU A 40 10.26 -19.59 9.23
C GLU A 40 10.16 -20.17 7.80
N GLU A 41 9.59 -19.40 6.86
CA GLU A 41 9.50 -19.80 5.46
C GLU A 41 9.30 -18.61 4.51
N HIS A 42 9.96 -18.65 3.37
CA HIS A 42 9.85 -17.62 2.33
C HIS A 42 10.14 -18.19 0.93
N ILE A 43 9.91 -17.42 -0.12
CA ILE A 43 10.27 -17.78 -1.50
C ILE A 43 11.80 -17.86 -1.61
N PRO A 44 12.38 -18.96 -2.15
CA PRO A 44 13.83 -19.11 -2.25
C PRO A 44 14.51 -17.92 -2.90
N GLY A 45 15.54 -17.39 -2.23
CA GLY A 45 16.30 -16.22 -2.68
C GLY A 45 15.65 -14.87 -2.36
N ALA A 46 14.51 -14.84 -1.69
CA ALA A 46 13.93 -13.59 -1.23
C ALA A 46 14.71 -13.01 -0.05
N ALA A 47 14.91 -11.70 -0.03
CA ALA A 47 15.27 -10.92 1.14
C ALA A 47 14.01 -10.36 1.82
N PHE A 48 14.14 -9.81 3.02
CA PHE A 48 13.06 -9.18 3.75
C PHE A 48 13.19 -7.65 3.68
N ILE A 49 12.06 -6.95 3.57
CA ILE A 49 11.96 -5.49 3.76
C ILE A 49 10.98 -5.22 4.89
N ASP A 50 11.45 -4.54 5.94
CA ASP A 50 10.57 -3.98 6.96
C ASP A 50 10.07 -2.60 6.52
N LEU A 51 8.78 -2.51 6.20
CA LEU A 51 8.21 -1.26 5.72
C LEU A 51 8.34 -0.13 6.75
N GLN A 52 8.17 -0.43 8.05
CA GLN A 52 8.21 0.60 9.09
C GLN A 52 9.63 1.07 9.37
N ASP A 53 10.59 0.15 9.45
CA ASP A 53 11.94 0.47 9.87
C ASP A 53 12.83 0.88 8.68
N ASP A 54 12.65 0.27 7.50
CA ASP A 54 13.51 0.51 6.33
C ASP A 54 13.02 1.67 5.45
N LEU A 55 11.69 1.86 5.33
CA LEU A 55 11.10 2.70 4.29
C LEU A 55 10.11 3.76 4.80
N SER A 56 9.98 3.91 6.12
CA SER A 56 9.11 4.92 6.73
C SER A 56 9.88 5.88 7.61
N ASP A 57 9.35 7.09 7.78
CA ASP A 57 9.89 8.09 8.70
C ASP A 57 9.54 7.70 10.14
N THR A 58 10.54 7.19 10.85
CA THR A 58 10.41 6.72 12.24
C THR A 58 10.30 7.87 13.25
N ASP A 59 10.60 9.12 12.85
CA ASP A 59 10.44 10.31 13.67
C ASP A 59 9.01 10.87 13.60
N SER A 60 8.18 10.35 12.68
CA SER A 60 6.79 10.75 12.54
C SER A 60 5.90 10.11 13.60
N ASP A 61 4.95 10.89 14.15
CA ASP A 61 3.87 10.37 15.02
C ASP A 61 2.90 9.44 14.27
N LEU A 62 2.90 9.48 12.94
CA LEU A 62 2.05 8.65 12.08
C LEU A 62 2.85 7.48 11.55
N ARG A 63 2.25 6.30 11.61
CA ARG A 63 2.85 5.07 11.08
C ARG A 63 2.92 5.11 9.56
N PHE A 64 3.95 4.47 9.02
CA PHE A 64 4.15 4.31 7.58
C PHE A 64 4.31 5.63 6.82
N THR A 65 4.59 6.74 7.51
CA THR A 65 4.87 8.03 6.86
C THR A 65 5.99 7.86 5.84
N CYS A 66 5.73 8.26 4.62
CA CYS A 66 6.69 8.10 3.54
C CYS A 66 7.94 8.94 3.78
N LEU A 67 9.11 8.34 3.65
CA LEU A 67 10.38 9.05 3.56
C LEU A 67 10.38 10.03 2.37
N ASN A 68 11.18 11.09 2.43
CA ASN A 68 11.39 11.92 1.27
C ASN A 68 12.12 11.17 0.15
N SER A 69 12.04 11.66 -1.09
CA SER A 69 12.56 10.94 -2.25
C SER A 69 14.05 10.63 -2.19
N SER A 70 14.87 11.48 -1.57
CA SER A 70 16.31 11.22 -1.44
C SER A 70 16.61 10.15 -0.40
N GLN A 71 15.86 10.11 0.69
CA GLN A 71 15.93 9.06 1.69
C GLN A 71 15.48 7.72 1.11
N LEU A 72 14.35 7.70 0.36
CA LEU A 72 13.87 6.48 -0.34
C LEU A 72 14.89 5.93 -1.32
N LEU A 73 15.51 6.79 -2.15
CA LEU A 73 16.57 6.37 -3.07
C LEU A 73 17.73 5.70 -2.32
N SER A 74 18.16 6.30 -1.21
CA SER A 74 19.24 5.77 -0.39
C SER A 74 18.84 4.45 0.29
N ALA A 75 17.62 4.34 0.80
CA ALA A 75 17.11 3.15 1.46
C ALA A 75 17.00 1.98 0.46
N PHE A 76 16.41 2.20 -0.72
CA PHE A 76 16.34 1.16 -1.75
C PHE A 76 17.72 0.74 -2.25
N ALA A 77 18.66 1.67 -2.42
CA ALA A 77 20.03 1.36 -2.78
C ALA A 77 20.74 0.50 -1.74
N ALA A 78 20.53 0.80 -0.45
CA ALA A 78 21.05 0.01 0.67
C ALA A 78 20.45 -1.40 0.71
N LEU A 79 19.17 -1.55 0.37
CA LEU A 79 18.49 -2.85 0.23
C LEU A 79 18.94 -3.64 -1.02
N GLY A 80 19.78 -3.09 -1.88
CA GLY A 80 20.31 -3.75 -3.07
C GLY A 80 19.50 -3.54 -4.35
N VAL A 81 18.56 -2.58 -4.36
CA VAL A 81 17.87 -2.16 -5.58
C VAL A 81 18.75 -1.17 -6.34
N GLY A 82 19.14 -1.52 -7.55
CA GLY A 82 19.93 -0.66 -8.44
C GLY A 82 19.26 -0.46 -9.79
N ASP A 83 19.82 0.44 -10.61
CA ASP A 83 19.23 0.83 -11.91
C ASP A 83 18.93 -0.34 -12.85
N LYS A 84 19.65 -1.46 -12.72
CA LYS A 84 19.48 -2.67 -13.53
C LYS A 84 18.67 -3.77 -12.84
N SER A 85 18.21 -3.55 -11.63
CA SER A 85 17.46 -4.55 -10.89
C SER A 85 16.10 -4.80 -11.55
N GLN A 86 15.66 -6.05 -11.49
CA GLN A 86 14.26 -6.44 -11.63
C GLN A 86 13.75 -6.81 -10.25
N VAL A 87 12.79 -6.05 -9.74
CA VAL A 87 12.26 -6.22 -8.39
C VAL A 87 10.96 -6.99 -8.42
N VAL A 88 10.84 -8.01 -7.58
CA VAL A 88 9.60 -8.75 -7.33
C VAL A 88 9.26 -8.64 -5.85
N LEU A 89 8.10 -8.11 -5.56
CA LEU A 89 7.59 -7.86 -4.22
C LEU A 89 6.45 -8.83 -3.93
N TYR A 90 6.43 -9.41 -2.75
CA TYR A 90 5.31 -10.21 -2.31
C TYR A 90 5.06 -10.06 -0.81
N SER A 91 3.92 -10.54 -0.35
CA SER A 91 3.61 -10.67 1.06
C SER A 91 3.02 -12.05 1.32
N GLN A 92 3.10 -12.51 2.55
CA GLN A 92 2.54 -13.80 2.97
C GLN A 92 1.04 -13.73 3.23
N THR A 93 0.50 -12.54 3.53
CA THR A 93 -0.88 -12.38 4.01
C THR A 93 -1.77 -11.54 3.10
N SER A 94 -1.30 -10.37 2.67
CA SER A 94 -2.10 -9.43 1.88
C SER A 94 -1.24 -8.70 0.86
N PRO A 95 -1.67 -8.58 -0.40
CA PRO A 95 -0.88 -7.94 -1.44
C PRO A 95 -0.62 -6.45 -1.18
N GLN A 96 -1.40 -5.80 -0.30
CA GLN A 96 -1.28 -4.38 0.00
C GLN A 96 0.11 -3.97 0.54
N TRP A 97 0.82 -4.85 1.23
CA TRP A 97 2.17 -4.59 1.71
C TRP A 97 3.17 -4.50 0.56
N ALA A 98 3.09 -5.42 -0.37
CA ALA A 98 3.89 -5.40 -1.60
C ALA A 98 3.53 -4.21 -2.50
N THR A 99 2.24 -3.86 -2.64
CA THR A 99 1.81 -2.70 -3.42
C THR A 99 2.27 -1.38 -2.81
N ARG A 100 2.37 -1.31 -1.48
CA ARG A 100 2.93 -0.13 -0.81
C ARG A 100 4.38 0.11 -1.23
N ILE A 101 5.22 -0.91 -1.17
CA ILE A 101 6.63 -0.80 -1.58
C ILE A 101 6.75 -0.56 -3.08
N TRP A 102 5.88 -1.16 -3.90
CA TRP A 102 5.80 -0.87 -5.33
C TRP A 102 5.50 0.61 -5.59
N TRP A 103 4.58 1.21 -4.82
CA TRP A 103 4.26 2.63 -4.94
C TRP A 103 5.45 3.52 -4.56
N LEU A 104 6.18 3.16 -3.48
CA LEU A 104 7.39 3.89 -3.06
C LEU A 104 8.49 3.82 -4.14
N LEU A 105 8.70 2.66 -4.78
CA LEU A 105 9.61 2.52 -5.93
C LEU A 105 9.18 3.39 -7.11
N ARG A 106 7.88 3.47 -7.39
CA ARG A 106 7.34 4.35 -8.43
C ARG A 106 7.59 5.83 -8.12
N ILE A 107 7.51 6.25 -6.86
CA ILE A 107 7.81 7.62 -6.42
C ILE A 107 9.25 7.98 -6.76
N VAL A 108 10.19 7.10 -6.52
CA VAL A 108 11.60 7.35 -6.86
C VAL A 108 11.91 7.15 -8.35
N GLY A 109 10.90 6.90 -9.19
CA GLY A 109 11.05 6.76 -10.64
C GLY A 109 11.56 5.40 -11.10
N PHE A 110 11.48 4.37 -10.25
CA PHE A 110 11.86 3.01 -10.60
C PHE A 110 10.63 2.20 -11.05
N ASP A 111 10.63 1.76 -12.33
CA ASP A 111 9.49 1.08 -12.94
C ASP A 111 9.64 -0.44 -13.08
N ASN A 112 10.87 -0.97 -12.97
CA ASN A 112 11.10 -2.41 -13.13
C ASN A 112 10.79 -3.19 -11.85
N ALA A 113 9.65 -2.88 -11.24
CA ALA A 113 9.12 -3.49 -10.04
C ALA A 113 7.77 -4.16 -10.33
N HIS A 114 7.57 -5.35 -9.79
CA HIS A 114 6.40 -6.18 -9.98
C HIS A 114 5.90 -6.69 -8.64
N VAL A 115 4.59 -6.84 -8.50
CA VAL A 115 3.97 -7.52 -7.36
C VAL A 115 3.63 -8.95 -7.77
N LEU A 116 4.09 -9.92 -7.01
CA LEU A 116 3.74 -11.33 -7.21
C LEU A 116 2.32 -11.56 -6.72
N ASP A 117 1.40 -11.71 -7.66
CA ASP A 117 -0.02 -11.89 -7.38
C ASP A 117 -0.30 -13.21 -6.64
N GLY A 118 -0.91 -13.09 -5.47
CA GLY A 118 -1.15 -14.21 -4.55
C GLY A 118 0.01 -14.50 -3.59
N GLY A 119 1.16 -13.85 -3.73
CA GLY A 119 2.28 -13.91 -2.80
C GLY A 119 2.70 -15.33 -2.41
N LEU A 120 3.11 -15.51 -1.13
CA LEU A 120 3.51 -16.82 -0.61
C LEU A 120 2.32 -17.79 -0.52
N THR A 121 1.12 -17.30 -0.26
CA THR A 121 -0.08 -18.15 -0.18
C THR A 121 -0.30 -18.95 -1.46
N LYS A 122 -0.36 -18.27 -2.60
CA LYS A 122 -0.54 -18.91 -3.90
C LYS A 122 0.68 -19.75 -4.28
N TRP A 123 1.89 -19.29 -3.99
CA TRP A 123 3.13 -20.02 -4.21
C TRP A 123 3.09 -21.41 -3.56
N LYS A 124 2.62 -21.50 -2.31
CA LYS A 124 2.46 -22.76 -1.58
C LYS A 124 1.30 -23.62 -2.13
N LEU A 125 0.18 -23.01 -2.50
CA LEU A 125 -0.94 -23.72 -3.15
C LEU A 125 -0.52 -24.37 -4.47
N GLU A 126 0.44 -23.78 -5.19
CA GLU A 126 1.05 -24.35 -6.39
C GLU A 126 2.17 -25.37 -6.08
N GLN A 127 2.34 -25.75 -4.81
CA GLN A 127 3.34 -26.72 -4.34
C GLN A 127 4.79 -26.37 -4.74
N ARG A 128 5.09 -25.07 -4.82
CA ARG A 128 6.45 -24.60 -5.08
C ARG A 128 7.30 -24.68 -3.81
N SER A 129 8.62 -24.84 -3.99
CA SER A 129 9.55 -24.91 -2.87
C SER A 129 9.60 -23.60 -2.08
N VAL A 130 9.75 -23.71 -0.77
CA VAL A 130 10.06 -22.61 0.16
C VAL A 130 11.44 -22.80 0.77
N SER A 131 11.95 -21.78 1.44
CA SER A 131 13.27 -21.76 2.10
C SER A 131 13.15 -21.04 3.43
N ASP A 132 14.03 -21.39 4.36
CA ASP A 132 14.33 -20.68 5.60
C ASP A 132 15.71 -20.00 5.55
N GLN A 133 16.41 -20.08 4.41
CA GLN A 133 17.74 -19.51 4.23
C GLN A 133 17.64 -18.02 3.95
N GLN A 134 18.06 -17.20 4.90
CA GLN A 134 18.08 -15.75 4.78
C GLN A 134 18.95 -15.29 3.59
N THR A 135 18.41 -14.35 2.85
CA THR A 135 19.08 -13.69 1.74
C THR A 135 19.24 -12.20 2.04
N THR A 136 20.40 -11.66 1.73
CA THR A 136 20.64 -10.21 1.69
C THR A 136 21.27 -9.83 0.36
N TYR A 137 20.91 -8.68 -0.17
CA TYR A 137 21.52 -8.14 -1.36
C TYR A 137 22.55 -7.08 -1.00
N ALA A 138 23.69 -7.10 -1.67
CA ALA A 138 24.70 -6.06 -1.48
C ALA A 138 24.15 -4.69 -1.88
N PRO A 139 24.47 -3.62 -1.15
CA PRO A 139 24.11 -2.26 -1.54
C PRO A 139 24.55 -1.93 -2.97
N THR A 140 23.74 -1.14 -3.66
CA THR A 140 23.92 -0.75 -5.06
C THR A 140 23.82 0.76 -5.23
N GLN A 141 23.73 1.23 -6.48
CA GLN A 141 23.39 2.61 -6.81
C GLN A 141 22.05 2.65 -7.53
N LEU A 142 21.17 3.53 -7.07
CA LEU A 142 19.89 3.83 -7.67
C LEU A 142 19.87 5.31 -8.05
N THR A 143 19.90 5.60 -9.36
CA THR A 143 20.08 6.95 -9.92
C THR A 143 18.85 7.45 -10.66
N THR A 144 17.71 6.80 -10.46
CA THR A 144 16.42 7.19 -11.05
C THR A 144 15.98 8.59 -10.63
N THR A 145 15.14 9.21 -11.44
CA THR A 145 14.60 10.55 -11.16
C THR A 145 13.25 10.44 -10.45
N PRO A 146 13.11 10.96 -9.24
CA PRO A 146 11.84 10.96 -8.52
C PRO A 146 10.72 11.64 -9.29
N ARG A 147 9.51 11.11 -9.16
CA ARG A 147 8.27 11.64 -9.74
C ARG A 147 7.56 12.53 -8.75
N THR A 148 7.01 13.63 -9.24
CA THR A 148 6.10 14.50 -8.49
C THR A 148 4.65 14.08 -8.74
N GLY A 149 3.75 14.49 -7.83
CA GLY A 149 2.31 14.31 -8.01
C GLY A 149 1.78 12.90 -7.67
N LEU A 150 2.63 11.97 -7.24
CA LEU A 150 2.19 10.63 -6.81
C LEU A 150 1.71 10.60 -5.35
N MET A 151 2.11 11.57 -4.54
CA MET A 151 1.57 11.80 -3.20
C MET A 151 0.70 13.05 -3.20
N ALA A 152 -0.45 12.95 -2.56
CA ALA A 152 -1.36 14.08 -2.34
C ALA A 152 -1.20 14.61 -0.91
N SER A 153 -1.18 15.92 -0.77
CA SER A 153 -1.21 16.57 0.54
C SER A 153 -2.63 16.64 1.10
N LYS A 154 -2.74 16.91 2.39
CA LYS A 154 -4.01 17.18 3.08
C LYS A 154 -4.79 18.33 2.43
N GLU A 155 -4.09 19.41 2.05
CA GLU A 155 -4.65 20.59 1.41
C GLU A 155 -5.21 20.25 0.01
N GLU A 156 -4.53 19.41 -0.75
CA GLU A 156 -5.02 18.93 -2.05
C GLU A 156 -6.31 18.11 -1.89
N VAL A 157 -6.34 17.21 -0.89
CA VAL A 157 -7.55 16.42 -0.59
C VAL A 157 -8.69 17.32 -0.13
N LEU A 158 -8.43 18.31 0.73
CA LEU A 158 -9.44 19.28 1.17
C LEU A 158 -10.02 20.06 -0.01
N THR A 159 -9.17 20.49 -0.94
CA THR A 159 -9.60 21.22 -2.14
C THR A 159 -10.41 20.33 -3.10
N ALA A 160 -10.15 19.02 -3.09
CA ALA A 160 -10.83 18.05 -3.94
C ALA A 160 -12.30 17.80 -3.57
N ILE A 161 -12.70 18.03 -2.31
CA ILE A 161 -14.03 17.66 -1.78
C ILE A 161 -15.20 18.20 -2.64
N ASN A 162 -15.08 19.40 -3.19
CA ASN A 162 -16.13 20.02 -4.01
C ASN A 162 -15.74 20.10 -5.50
N ASN A 163 -14.73 19.36 -5.93
CA ASN A 163 -14.25 19.38 -7.29
C ASN A 163 -14.75 18.14 -8.07
N SER A 164 -15.74 18.32 -8.92
CA SER A 164 -16.32 17.24 -9.73
C SER A 164 -15.35 16.59 -10.73
N LYS A 165 -14.14 17.18 -10.92
CA LYS A 165 -13.09 16.63 -11.76
C LYS A 165 -12.08 15.75 -10.98
N VAL A 166 -12.24 15.64 -9.66
CA VAL A 166 -11.40 14.80 -8.81
C VAL A 166 -12.26 13.70 -8.20
N CYS A 167 -11.86 12.46 -8.40
CA CYS A 167 -12.45 11.31 -7.72
C CYS A 167 -11.58 10.93 -6.53
N THR A 168 -12.12 11.05 -5.32
CA THR A 168 -11.44 10.64 -4.08
C THR A 168 -11.98 9.29 -3.63
N ILE A 169 -11.12 8.27 -3.54
CA ILE A 169 -11.50 6.88 -3.27
C ILE A 169 -10.99 6.46 -1.88
N ASN A 170 -11.93 6.04 -1.04
CA ASN A 170 -11.65 5.37 0.24
C ASN A 170 -11.46 3.87 0.02
N ALA A 171 -10.29 3.35 0.33
CA ALA A 171 -9.93 1.94 0.18
C ALA A 171 -10.28 1.06 1.40
N LEU A 172 -10.81 1.64 2.47
CA LEU A 172 -11.21 0.91 3.68
C LEU A 172 -12.52 0.14 3.47
N ARG A 173 -12.83 -0.75 4.42
CA ARG A 173 -14.06 -1.54 4.43
C ARG A 173 -15.30 -0.65 4.42
N ARG A 174 -16.41 -1.17 3.90
CA ARG A 174 -17.68 -0.42 3.82
C ARG A 174 -18.16 0.04 5.19
N THR A 175 -18.04 -0.80 6.21
CA THR A 175 -18.44 -0.44 7.59
C THR A 175 -17.63 0.72 8.15
N GLN A 176 -16.32 0.80 7.86
CA GLN A 176 -15.49 1.94 8.24
C GLN A 176 -15.89 3.20 7.46
N HIS A 177 -16.11 3.08 6.13
CA HIS A 177 -16.53 4.20 5.29
C HIS A 177 -17.89 4.77 5.73
N THR A 178 -18.87 3.92 6.00
CA THR A 178 -20.20 4.35 6.45
C THR A 178 -20.22 4.91 7.88
N GLY A 179 -19.17 4.64 8.67
CA GLY A 179 -19.15 4.99 10.08
C GLY A 179 -19.87 3.98 10.98
N GLN A 180 -20.28 2.83 10.45
CA GLN A 180 -21.00 1.77 11.16
C GLN A 180 -20.05 0.76 11.82
N ASP A 181 -18.74 0.87 11.58
CA ASP A 181 -17.76 0.03 12.26
C ASP A 181 -17.75 0.30 13.76
N LYS A 182 -17.89 -0.77 14.54
CA LYS A 182 -17.94 -0.70 16.01
C LYS A 182 -16.56 -0.85 16.67
N GLY A 183 -15.51 -0.59 15.92
CA GLY A 183 -14.13 -0.76 16.38
C GLY A 183 -13.52 -2.11 16.00
N GLU A 184 -14.18 -2.91 15.17
CA GLU A 184 -13.66 -4.20 14.71
C GLU A 184 -12.44 -4.03 13.82
N PHE A 185 -12.46 -3.02 12.94
CA PHE A 185 -11.38 -2.74 11.98
C PHE A 185 -10.63 -1.43 12.24
N GLY A 186 -10.91 -0.81 13.38
CA GLY A 186 -10.16 0.33 13.84
C GLY A 186 -10.86 1.68 13.68
N ASN A 187 -10.58 2.53 14.65
CA ASN A 187 -11.08 3.90 14.71
C ASN A 187 -9.88 4.85 14.62
N TYR A 188 -9.93 5.77 13.66
CA TYR A 188 -8.92 6.79 13.44
C TYR A 188 -9.25 8.12 14.15
N GLY A 189 -10.20 8.12 15.10
CA GLY A 189 -10.61 9.29 15.89
C GLY A 189 -12.05 9.69 15.66
N ARG A 190 -12.54 9.73 14.42
CA ARG A 190 -13.94 9.94 14.05
C ARG A 190 -14.41 8.83 13.11
N PRO A 191 -15.66 8.36 13.23
CA PRO A 191 -16.24 7.41 12.28
C PRO A 191 -16.52 8.07 10.94
N GLY A 192 -16.59 7.25 9.88
CA GLY A 192 -16.96 7.68 8.55
C GLY A 192 -15.77 7.93 7.61
N HIS A 193 -15.97 8.81 6.65
CA HIS A 193 -15.08 9.03 5.53
C HIS A 193 -14.86 10.53 5.23
N ILE A 194 -13.82 10.84 4.47
CA ILE A 194 -13.59 12.20 3.95
C ILE A 194 -14.78 12.59 3.08
N SER A 195 -15.40 13.75 3.38
CA SER A 195 -16.61 14.20 2.67
C SER A 195 -16.45 14.17 1.16
N GLY A 196 -17.48 13.67 0.47
CA GLY A 196 -17.49 13.56 -0.99
C GLY A 196 -16.65 12.43 -1.58
N SER A 197 -15.98 11.61 -0.76
CA SER A 197 -15.27 10.43 -1.26
C SER A 197 -16.22 9.26 -1.53
N VAL A 198 -15.84 8.43 -2.49
CA VAL A 198 -16.50 7.16 -2.80
C VAL A 198 -15.74 6.00 -2.17
N ASN A 199 -16.38 4.83 -2.05
CA ASN A 199 -15.76 3.69 -1.42
C ASN A 199 -15.54 2.54 -2.40
N VAL A 200 -14.29 2.12 -2.50
CA VAL A 200 -13.88 0.86 -3.15
C VAL A 200 -12.99 0.10 -2.18
N PRO A 201 -13.55 -0.79 -1.36
CA PRO A 201 -12.77 -1.55 -0.39
C PRO A 201 -11.75 -2.44 -1.08
N THR A 202 -10.47 -2.23 -0.83
CA THR A 202 -9.40 -3.07 -1.41
C THR A 202 -9.58 -4.55 -1.07
N ALA A 203 -10.11 -4.86 0.12
CA ALA A 203 -10.38 -6.23 0.53
C ALA A 203 -11.41 -6.95 -0.36
N GLU A 204 -12.29 -6.23 -1.06
CA GLU A 204 -13.27 -6.77 -2.01
C GLU A 204 -12.69 -6.98 -3.41
N LEU A 205 -11.47 -6.53 -3.67
CA LEU A 205 -10.74 -6.71 -4.93
C LEU A 205 -9.73 -7.86 -4.88
N VAL A 206 -9.70 -8.62 -3.77
CA VAL A 206 -8.77 -9.72 -3.52
C VAL A 206 -9.53 -10.99 -3.17
N ASP A 207 -9.17 -12.10 -3.78
CA ASP A 207 -9.66 -13.42 -3.39
C ASP A 207 -9.05 -13.84 -2.06
N SER A 208 -9.88 -14.11 -1.06
CA SER A 208 -9.44 -14.41 0.30
C SER A 208 -8.73 -15.76 0.44
N ASN A 209 -8.91 -16.70 -0.49
CA ASN A 209 -8.31 -18.03 -0.43
C ASN A 209 -6.91 -18.07 -1.06
N THR A 210 -6.72 -17.30 -2.12
CA THR A 210 -5.48 -17.29 -2.90
C THR A 210 -4.66 -16.03 -2.70
N THR A 211 -5.23 -15.00 -2.05
CA THR A 211 -4.67 -13.64 -1.91
C THR A 211 -4.34 -12.95 -3.24
N THR A 212 -4.87 -13.47 -4.36
CA THR A 212 -4.73 -12.86 -5.68
C THR A 212 -5.72 -11.71 -5.86
N PHE A 213 -5.36 -10.75 -6.67
CA PHE A 213 -6.34 -9.80 -7.17
C PHE A 213 -7.41 -10.50 -8.01
N LEU A 214 -8.62 -9.98 -7.96
CA LEU A 214 -9.70 -10.44 -8.83
C LEU A 214 -9.35 -10.17 -10.31
N PRO A 215 -10.02 -10.82 -11.28
CA PRO A 215 -9.76 -10.60 -12.69
C PRO A 215 -9.85 -9.12 -13.08
N ALA A 216 -8.97 -8.67 -13.96
CA ALA A 216 -8.86 -7.26 -14.35
C ALA A 216 -10.18 -6.67 -14.86
N GLU A 217 -10.99 -7.47 -15.56
CA GLU A 217 -12.32 -7.08 -16.07
C GLU A 217 -13.29 -6.77 -14.91
N HIS A 218 -13.25 -7.56 -13.83
CA HIS A 218 -14.06 -7.33 -12.65
C HIS A 218 -13.63 -6.04 -11.93
N ILE A 219 -12.32 -5.86 -11.74
CA ILE A 219 -11.74 -4.66 -11.12
C ILE A 219 -12.12 -3.41 -11.93
N ALA A 220 -12.01 -3.47 -13.27
CA ALA A 220 -12.40 -2.40 -14.15
C ALA A 220 -13.89 -2.06 -14.01
N SER A 221 -14.76 -3.08 -13.89
CA SER A 221 -16.20 -2.88 -13.67
C SER A 221 -16.48 -2.11 -12.37
N VAL A 222 -15.82 -2.49 -11.26
CA VAL A 222 -15.97 -1.81 -9.96
C VAL A 222 -15.59 -0.34 -10.06
N PHE A 223 -14.48 0.00 -10.72
CA PHE A 223 -14.08 1.39 -10.90
C PHE A 223 -15.01 2.16 -11.84
N ASN A 224 -15.55 1.52 -12.87
CA ASN A 224 -16.52 2.14 -13.77
C ASN A 224 -17.84 2.50 -13.06
N GLU A 225 -18.29 1.71 -12.09
CA GLU A 225 -19.50 1.99 -11.29
C GLU A 225 -19.41 3.32 -10.54
N ILE A 226 -18.21 3.72 -10.12
CA ILE A 226 -17.98 5.02 -9.47
C ILE A 226 -17.62 6.12 -10.48
N SER A 227 -17.70 5.85 -11.78
CA SER A 227 -17.41 6.80 -12.87
C SER A 227 -16.01 7.43 -12.77
N VAL A 228 -15.01 6.65 -12.40
CA VAL A 228 -13.61 7.09 -12.26
C VAL A 228 -13.05 7.64 -13.58
N ASP A 229 -13.53 7.14 -14.71
CA ASP A 229 -13.19 7.55 -16.08
C ASP A 229 -13.55 9.02 -16.41
N LYS A 230 -14.43 9.63 -15.61
CA LYS A 230 -14.83 11.04 -15.78
C LYS A 230 -13.96 12.00 -14.98
N ALA A 231 -13.09 11.49 -14.13
CA ALA A 231 -12.22 12.32 -13.32
C ALA A 231 -10.94 12.70 -14.07
N ASP A 232 -10.53 13.95 -13.96
CA ASP A 232 -9.23 14.41 -14.46
C ASP A 232 -8.08 13.99 -13.52
N ARG A 233 -8.39 13.71 -12.25
CA ARG A 233 -7.45 13.24 -11.21
C ARG A 233 -8.13 12.28 -10.25
N ILE A 234 -7.39 11.28 -9.79
CA ILE A 234 -7.85 10.29 -8.81
C ILE A 234 -6.98 10.39 -7.56
N LEU A 235 -7.63 10.52 -6.41
CA LEU A 235 -6.96 10.47 -5.11
C LEU A 235 -7.39 9.19 -4.38
N THR A 236 -6.44 8.46 -3.82
CA THR A 236 -6.73 7.27 -3.00
C THR A 236 -6.29 7.50 -1.57
N TYR A 237 -7.08 7.03 -0.62
CA TYR A 237 -6.74 7.06 0.81
C TYR A 237 -7.31 5.85 1.55
N CYS A 238 -6.81 5.62 2.77
CA CYS A 238 -7.34 4.58 3.68
C CYS A 238 -7.18 5.00 5.15
N GLY A 239 -6.54 4.19 5.96
CA GLY A 239 -6.15 4.52 7.35
C GLY A 239 -4.80 5.21 7.43
N GLY A 240 -3.79 4.71 6.70
CA GLY A 240 -2.40 5.20 6.70
C GLY A 240 -1.66 4.76 5.43
N GLY A 241 -2.26 4.92 4.24
CA GLY A 241 -1.62 4.76 2.93
C GLY A 241 -1.37 3.33 2.44
N ILE A 242 -1.70 2.29 3.21
CA ILE A 242 -1.36 0.89 2.84
C ILE A 242 -2.40 0.32 1.86
N ALA A 243 -3.67 0.15 2.28
CA ALA A 243 -4.71 -0.37 1.39
C ALA A 243 -4.91 0.53 0.15
N ALA A 244 -4.79 1.84 0.32
CA ALA A 244 -4.88 2.81 -0.75
C ALA A 244 -3.81 2.64 -1.84
N SER A 245 -2.62 2.13 -1.49
CA SER A 245 -1.57 1.84 -2.48
C SER A 245 -1.96 0.71 -3.43
N ALA A 246 -2.70 -0.29 -2.96
CA ALA A 246 -3.22 -1.35 -3.82
C ALA A 246 -4.29 -0.80 -4.79
N THR A 247 -5.20 0.04 -4.30
CA THR A 247 -6.17 0.74 -5.16
C THR A 247 -5.45 1.61 -6.21
N ALA A 248 -4.43 2.37 -5.80
CA ALA A 248 -3.64 3.20 -6.72
C ALA A 248 -2.89 2.37 -7.77
N MET A 249 -2.29 1.25 -7.38
CA MET A 249 -1.62 0.33 -8.32
C MET A 249 -2.62 -0.24 -9.34
N LEU A 250 -3.78 -0.71 -8.90
CA LEU A 250 -4.80 -1.27 -9.78
C LEU A 250 -5.31 -0.24 -10.79
N LEU A 251 -5.52 1.02 -10.37
CA LEU A 251 -5.87 2.10 -11.27
C LEU A 251 -4.79 2.36 -12.33
N VAL A 252 -3.52 2.40 -11.93
CA VAL A 252 -2.39 2.54 -12.86
C VAL A 252 -2.34 1.37 -13.85
N MET A 253 -2.57 0.13 -13.39
CA MET A 253 -2.63 -1.05 -14.27
C MET A 253 -3.80 -0.99 -15.27
N LEU A 254 -4.89 -0.32 -14.92
CA LEU A 254 -6.04 -0.07 -15.82
C LEU A 254 -5.81 1.13 -16.76
N GLY A 255 -4.64 1.78 -16.69
CA GLY A 255 -4.24 2.86 -17.60
C GLY A 255 -4.60 4.27 -17.11
N PHE A 256 -4.92 4.47 -15.84
CA PHE A 256 -5.10 5.79 -15.27
C PHE A 256 -3.76 6.41 -14.87
N ASP A 257 -3.40 7.53 -15.49
CA ASP A 257 -2.08 8.15 -15.32
C ASP A 257 -2.02 9.17 -14.16
N ASN A 258 -3.14 9.83 -13.84
CA ASN A 258 -3.21 10.89 -12.83
C ASN A 258 -3.79 10.37 -11.52
N VAL A 259 -3.07 9.43 -10.89
CA VAL A 259 -3.41 8.82 -9.61
C VAL A 259 -2.43 9.29 -8.55
N SER A 260 -2.94 9.73 -7.40
CA SER A 260 -2.14 10.15 -6.24
C SER A 260 -2.65 9.47 -4.97
N LEU A 261 -1.73 9.18 -4.08
CA LEU A 261 -2.02 8.58 -2.78
C LEU A 261 -1.93 9.64 -1.69
N TYR A 262 -2.97 9.80 -0.89
CA TYR A 262 -2.90 10.56 0.34
C TYR A 262 -2.34 9.66 1.45
N ASP A 263 -1.07 9.87 1.77
CA ASP A 263 -0.27 8.98 2.62
C ASP A 263 -0.81 8.89 4.05
N ALA A 264 -0.90 10.01 4.73
CA ALA A 264 -1.35 10.09 6.12
C ALA A 264 -2.82 9.66 6.31
N SER A 265 -3.64 9.78 5.26
CA SER A 265 -5.00 9.21 5.22
C SER A 265 -5.86 9.62 6.41
N LEU A 266 -6.73 8.72 6.93
CA LEU A 266 -7.55 9.00 8.09
C LEU A 266 -6.76 9.15 9.39
N SER A 267 -5.53 8.66 9.49
CA SER A 267 -4.69 8.84 10.67
C SER A 267 -4.38 10.32 10.94
N GLU A 268 -4.25 11.13 9.89
CA GLU A 268 -4.11 12.59 10.00
C GLU A 268 -5.47 13.30 9.95
N TRP A 269 -6.37 12.85 9.07
CA TRP A 269 -7.61 13.56 8.77
C TRP A 269 -8.64 13.47 9.89
N ALA A 270 -8.87 12.26 10.43
CA ALA A 270 -9.97 12.03 11.36
C ALA A 270 -9.80 12.66 12.75
N PRO A 271 -8.59 12.81 13.32
CA PRO A 271 -8.40 13.54 14.57
C PRO A 271 -8.68 15.04 14.47
N ASP A 272 -8.45 15.64 13.29
CA ASP A 272 -8.67 17.08 13.06
C ASP A 272 -10.16 17.38 12.85
N LYS A 273 -10.82 17.91 13.88
CA LYS A 273 -12.25 18.21 13.88
C LYS A 273 -12.64 19.35 12.92
N THR A 274 -11.69 20.10 12.38
CA THR A 274 -11.94 21.17 11.40
C THR A 274 -12.11 20.63 9.98
N LEU A 275 -11.65 19.38 9.73
CA LEU A 275 -11.72 18.75 8.43
C LEU A 275 -13.07 18.03 8.24
N PRO A 276 -13.70 18.17 7.06
CA PRO A 276 -15.02 17.60 6.82
C PRO A 276 -14.99 16.07 6.69
N MET A 277 -15.92 15.41 7.37
CA MET A 277 -16.18 13.98 7.30
C MET A 277 -17.67 13.71 7.29
N ASP A 278 -18.07 12.67 6.58
CA ASP A 278 -19.44 12.19 6.47
C ASP A 278 -19.58 10.77 7.05
N VAL A 279 -20.78 10.47 7.53
CA VAL A 279 -21.24 9.12 7.87
C VAL A 279 -22.50 8.81 7.06
N LEU A 280 -22.70 7.56 6.68
CA LEU A 280 -23.90 7.13 6.00
C LEU A 280 -24.86 6.47 7.02
N ASN A 281 -26.06 6.99 7.14
CA ASN A 281 -27.12 6.48 8.03
C ASN A 281 -27.78 5.22 7.44
#